data_e70c504234057b143a6f69dcfb0ba80f
#
_entry.id   e70c504234057b143a6f69dcfb0ba80f
#
_cell.length_a   1.000
_cell.length_b   1.000
_cell.length_c   1.000
_cell.angle_alpha   90.00
_cell.angle_beta   90.00
_cell.angle_gamma   90.00
#
_symmetry.space_group_name_H-M   'P 1'
#
loop_
_entity.id
_entity.type
_entity.pdbx_description
1 polymer ?
#
loop_
_entity_poly.entity_id
_entity_poly.type
_entity_poly.pdbx_seq_one_letter_code
_entity_poly.pdbx_strand_id
1 'polypeptide(L)'
;TDELFRIDYPDLPEYPAMQKLAYEKELVGVYLSGHPLDGYRSALRRAGVVSTQTLAERLSAGEWNEKQTVTVGGILKSRRQKITKKNEIMAFCVLEDLQGECELIVFPSALEKLSPLLSEGAVLLVTGTAQLREAVSEDGEDELKLLVRTARRAEPDGTAAEAEKPARTRAGVYLKITADNEKALDEALEELRAYPGGSAVFLYYEKDKKLLAAKQLRVAAADGLLARLRELLGGANVAVREG
;
A
#
# COMPACT_ATOMS: atom_id res chain seq x y z
N THR A 1 18.35 47.41 17.16
CA THR A 1 17.32 47.69 16.11
C THR A 1 16.68 46.42 15.55
N ASP A 2 17.03 45.23 16.10
CA ASP A 2 16.55 43.93 15.61
C ASP A 2 15.35 43.35 16.38
N GLU A 3 14.82 44.04 17.39
CA GLU A 3 13.69 43.51 18.18
C GLU A 3 12.30 43.85 17.62
N LEU A 4 12.21 44.66 16.56
CA LEU A 4 10.93 45.16 16.04
C LEU A 4 10.24 44.20 15.03
N PHE A 5 10.86 43.06 14.70
CA PHE A 5 10.33 42.10 13.70
C PHE A 5 10.30 40.66 14.19
N ARG A 6 10.23 40.40 15.49
CA ARG A 6 9.92 39.07 15.99
C ARG A 6 8.45 38.78 15.78
N ILE A 7 8.13 38.09 14.70
CA ILE A 7 6.81 37.50 14.52
C ILE A 7 6.81 36.18 15.30
N ASP A 8 6.13 36.18 16.45
CA ASP A 8 5.85 34.94 17.18
C ASP A 8 4.77 34.18 16.40
N TYR A 9 5.19 33.14 15.68
CA TYR A 9 4.25 32.22 15.06
C TYR A 9 3.64 31.35 16.17
N PRO A 10 2.28 31.16 16.16
CA PRO A 10 1.65 30.25 17.10
C PRO A 10 2.14 28.81 16.81
N ASP A 11 2.48 28.08 17.87
CA ASP A 11 2.84 26.67 17.80
C ASP A 11 1.57 25.85 17.59
N LEU A 12 1.13 25.78 16.33
CA LEU A 12 -0.04 25.02 15.94
C LEU A 12 0.39 23.62 15.46
N PRO A 13 -0.37 22.58 15.79
CA PRO A 13 -0.09 21.24 15.28
C PRO A 13 -0.18 21.23 13.76
N GLU A 14 0.75 20.51 13.12
CA GLU A 14 0.77 20.30 11.66
C GLU A 14 -0.53 19.62 11.20
N TYR A 15 -1.02 20.00 10.03
CA TYR A 15 -2.18 19.34 9.44
C TYR A 15 -1.93 17.85 9.22
N PRO A 16 -2.95 16.99 9.39
CA PRO A 16 -2.86 15.59 8.97
C PRO A 16 -2.38 15.48 7.52
N ALA A 17 -1.48 14.54 7.24
CA ALA A 17 -0.81 14.43 5.94
C ALA A 17 -1.78 14.46 4.74
N MET A 18 -2.90 13.77 4.82
CA MET A 18 -3.92 13.75 3.76
C MET A 18 -4.59 15.11 3.56
N GLN A 19 -4.82 15.87 4.64
CA GLN A 19 -5.41 17.20 4.58
C GLN A 19 -4.43 18.20 3.96
N LYS A 20 -3.14 18.09 4.32
CA LYS A 20 -2.07 18.90 3.72
C LYS A 20 -2.00 18.67 2.21
N LEU A 21 -1.99 17.41 1.76
CA LEU A 21 -1.99 17.05 0.35
C LEU A 21 -3.25 17.55 -0.38
N ALA A 22 -4.42 17.51 0.27
CA ALA A 22 -5.64 18.06 -0.31
C ALA A 22 -5.53 19.58 -0.54
N TYR A 23 -5.00 20.32 0.43
CA TYR A 23 -4.77 21.76 0.29
C TYR A 23 -3.70 22.08 -0.76
N GLU A 24 -2.61 21.32 -0.84
CA GLU A 24 -1.60 21.48 -1.89
C GLU A 24 -2.21 21.34 -3.27
N LYS A 25 -3.02 20.28 -3.49
CA LYS A 25 -3.71 20.05 -4.77
C LYS A 25 -4.70 21.14 -5.09
N GLU A 26 -5.45 21.64 -4.10
CA GLU A 26 -6.45 22.72 -4.27
C GLU A 26 -5.79 24.07 -4.60
N LEU A 27 -4.73 24.43 -3.87
CA LEU A 27 -4.10 25.75 -3.96
C LEU A 27 -3.04 25.85 -5.05
N VAL A 28 -2.27 24.80 -5.27
CA VAL A 28 -1.12 24.80 -6.18
C VAL A 28 -1.36 23.93 -7.42
N GLY A 29 -2.36 23.06 -7.38
CA GLY A 29 -2.69 22.14 -8.47
C GLY A 29 -1.85 20.86 -8.49
N VAL A 30 -0.81 20.78 -7.66
CA VAL A 30 0.09 19.61 -7.55
C VAL A 30 0.32 19.23 -6.10
N TYR A 31 0.71 17.98 -5.87
CA TYR A 31 1.15 17.51 -4.56
C TYR A 31 2.63 17.83 -4.37
N LEU A 32 2.99 18.53 -3.30
CA LEU A 32 4.37 18.95 -2.99
C LEU A 32 5.03 18.11 -1.90
N SER A 33 4.28 17.76 -0.85
CA SER A 33 4.82 17.07 0.33
C SER A 33 4.86 15.55 0.20
N GLY A 34 4.27 14.97 -0.86
CA GLY A 34 4.15 13.53 -1.09
C GLY A 34 2.99 13.24 -2.02
N HIS A 35 2.63 11.98 -2.17
CA HIS A 35 1.49 11.58 -2.99
C HIS A 35 0.46 10.83 -2.12
N PRO A 36 -0.86 11.05 -2.31
CA PRO A 36 -1.87 10.34 -1.51
C PRO A 36 -1.76 8.82 -1.57
N LEU A 37 -1.22 8.25 -2.65
CA LEU A 37 -0.97 6.82 -2.80
C LEU A 37 0.22 6.32 -1.97
N ASP A 38 1.06 7.20 -1.41
CA ASP A 38 2.19 6.79 -0.56
C ASP A 38 1.74 5.98 0.65
N GLY A 39 0.60 6.34 1.22
CA GLY A 39 -0.03 5.62 2.32
C GLY A 39 -0.70 4.29 1.93
N TYR A 40 -0.62 3.86 0.66
CA TYR A 40 -1.27 2.65 0.15
C TYR A 40 -0.32 1.70 -0.57
N ARG A 41 0.99 1.97 -0.53
CA ARG A 41 2.02 1.21 -1.27
C ARG A 41 1.97 -0.30 -1.01
N SER A 42 1.74 -0.71 0.24
CA SER A 42 1.64 -2.13 0.59
C SER A 42 0.38 -2.79 0.04
N ALA A 43 -0.75 -2.08 0.06
CA ALA A 43 -2.01 -2.56 -0.50
C ALA A 43 -1.93 -2.72 -2.01
N LEU A 44 -1.35 -1.73 -2.71
CA LEU A 44 -1.13 -1.76 -4.15
C LEU A 44 -0.22 -2.94 -4.55
N ARG A 45 0.88 -3.13 -3.84
CA ARG A 45 1.82 -4.23 -4.08
C ARG A 45 1.19 -5.60 -3.85
N ARG A 46 0.44 -5.78 -2.74
CA ARG A 46 -0.26 -7.04 -2.44
C ARG A 46 -1.32 -7.39 -3.48
N ALA A 47 -1.95 -6.38 -4.08
CA ALA A 47 -2.94 -6.56 -5.13
C ALA A 47 -2.32 -6.88 -6.50
N GLY A 48 -0.99 -6.83 -6.64
CA GLY A 48 -0.32 -7.05 -7.92
C GLY A 48 -0.68 -5.98 -8.95
N VAL A 49 -0.78 -4.72 -8.50
CA VAL A 49 -1.15 -3.59 -9.36
C VAL A 49 -0.09 -3.38 -10.44
N VAL A 50 -0.55 -3.24 -11.67
CA VAL A 50 0.25 -2.78 -12.81
C VAL A 50 0.01 -1.28 -12.96
N SER A 51 1.08 -0.49 -13.14
CA SER A 51 0.95 0.94 -13.34
C SER A 51 0.36 1.27 -14.71
N THR A 52 -0.28 2.43 -14.81
CA THR A 52 -0.88 2.92 -16.06
C THR A 52 0.14 3.00 -17.18
N GLN A 53 1.35 3.52 -16.91
CA GLN A 53 2.43 3.61 -17.88
C GLN A 53 2.88 2.22 -18.37
N THR A 54 3.21 1.30 -17.44
CA THR A 54 3.63 -0.06 -17.82
C THR A 54 2.55 -0.79 -18.62
N LEU A 55 1.29 -0.57 -18.29
CA LEU A 55 0.17 -1.19 -19.00
C LEU A 55 0.03 -0.63 -20.42
N ALA A 56 0.14 0.69 -20.58
CA ALA A 56 0.11 1.33 -21.90
C ALA A 56 1.29 0.87 -22.78
N GLU A 57 2.51 0.84 -22.23
CA GLU A 57 3.71 0.36 -22.93
C GLU A 57 3.55 -1.07 -23.43
N ARG A 58 3.05 -1.98 -22.58
CA ARG A 58 2.85 -3.39 -22.94
C ARG A 58 1.74 -3.61 -23.98
N LEU A 59 0.68 -2.79 -23.91
CA LEU A 59 -0.38 -2.82 -24.91
C LEU A 59 0.12 -2.32 -26.26
N SER A 60 0.86 -1.22 -26.29
CA SER A 60 1.49 -0.68 -27.52
C SER A 60 2.49 -1.66 -28.14
N ALA A 61 3.26 -2.36 -27.32
CA ALA A 61 4.21 -3.38 -27.78
C ALA A 61 3.55 -4.70 -28.21
N GLY A 62 2.23 -4.84 -28.04
CA GLY A 62 1.51 -6.10 -28.29
C GLY A 62 1.85 -7.23 -27.31
N GLU A 63 2.54 -6.93 -26.22
CA GLU A 63 2.91 -7.89 -25.18
C GLU A 63 1.75 -8.21 -24.23
N TRP A 64 0.73 -7.37 -24.20
CA TRP A 64 -0.46 -7.54 -23.39
C TRP A 64 -1.69 -7.78 -24.27
N ASN A 65 -2.42 -8.86 -23.99
CA ASN A 65 -3.65 -9.14 -24.70
C ASN A 65 -4.83 -8.39 -24.06
N GLU A 66 -5.58 -7.65 -24.86
CA GLU A 66 -6.79 -6.91 -24.44
C GLU A 66 -7.85 -7.77 -23.73
N LYS A 67 -7.81 -9.10 -23.87
CA LYS A 67 -8.70 -10.03 -23.14
C LYS A 67 -8.19 -10.41 -21.77
N GLN A 68 -6.92 -10.13 -21.45
CA GLN A 68 -6.35 -10.43 -20.14
C GLN A 68 -6.87 -9.46 -19.08
N THR A 69 -7.13 -10.01 -17.91
CA THR A 69 -7.55 -9.22 -16.75
C THR A 69 -6.34 -8.64 -16.06
N VAL A 70 -6.40 -7.35 -15.78
CA VAL A 70 -5.37 -6.60 -15.05
C VAL A 70 -5.99 -5.90 -13.84
N THR A 71 -5.19 -5.67 -12.82
CA THR A 71 -5.56 -4.82 -11.68
C THR A 71 -4.72 -3.55 -11.74
N VAL A 72 -5.39 -2.41 -11.76
CA VAL A 72 -4.80 -1.07 -11.62
C VAL A 72 -5.20 -0.49 -10.28
N GLY A 73 -4.40 0.42 -9.73
CA GLY A 73 -4.68 1.05 -8.46
C GLY A 73 -4.36 2.53 -8.51
N GLY A 74 -5.26 3.37 -8.00
CA GLY A 74 -5.08 4.81 -8.07
C GLY A 74 -6.18 5.56 -7.33
N ILE A 75 -6.16 6.88 -7.48
CA ILE A 75 -7.14 7.81 -6.93
C ILE A 75 -8.19 8.08 -8.00
N LEU A 76 -9.46 8.01 -7.63
CA LEU A 76 -10.55 8.42 -8.51
C LEU A 76 -10.56 9.94 -8.63
N LYS A 77 -10.19 10.46 -9.79
CA LYS A 77 -10.07 11.90 -10.06
C LYS A 77 -11.40 12.53 -10.44
N SER A 78 -12.19 11.83 -11.26
CA SER A 78 -13.48 12.31 -11.73
C SER A 78 -14.43 11.17 -12.06
N ARG A 79 -15.74 11.49 -12.02
CA ARG A 79 -16.81 10.57 -12.40
C ARG A 79 -17.85 11.28 -13.23
N ARG A 80 -18.15 10.73 -14.40
CA ARG A 80 -19.25 11.20 -15.27
C ARG A 80 -20.19 10.04 -15.58
N GLN A 81 -21.48 10.32 -15.64
CA GLN A 81 -22.49 9.33 -16.01
C GLN A 81 -23.04 9.62 -17.41
N LYS A 82 -23.38 8.58 -18.13
CA LYS A 82 -24.01 8.67 -19.45
C LYS A 82 -25.11 7.63 -19.59
N ILE A 83 -26.21 8.03 -20.19
CA ILE A 83 -27.30 7.12 -20.52
C ILE A 83 -26.96 6.41 -21.84
N THR A 84 -27.04 5.12 -21.87
CA THR A 84 -26.84 4.28 -23.06
C THR A 84 -28.04 4.35 -23.99
N LYS A 85 -27.90 3.86 -25.23
CA LYS A 85 -29.00 3.73 -26.17
C LYS A 85 -30.15 2.83 -25.68
N LYS A 86 -29.87 1.98 -24.68
CA LYS A 86 -30.86 1.11 -24.02
C LYS A 86 -31.51 1.73 -22.80
N ASN A 87 -31.31 3.05 -22.59
CA ASN A 87 -31.81 3.80 -21.43
C ASN A 87 -31.25 3.29 -20.08
N GLU A 88 -30.04 2.72 -20.08
CA GLU A 88 -29.34 2.27 -18.87
C GLU A 88 -28.23 3.28 -18.55
N ILE A 89 -27.88 3.43 -17.26
CA ILE A 89 -26.82 4.34 -16.82
C ILE A 89 -25.47 3.60 -16.80
N MET A 90 -24.46 4.18 -17.42
CA MET A 90 -23.07 3.77 -17.30
C MET A 90 -22.22 4.93 -16.77
N ALA A 91 -21.03 4.64 -16.25
CA ALA A 91 -20.11 5.66 -15.76
C ALA A 91 -18.77 5.60 -16.48
N PHE A 92 -18.20 6.78 -16.68
CA PHE A 92 -16.83 7.01 -17.09
C PHE A 92 -16.13 7.71 -15.94
N CYS A 93 -15.04 7.11 -15.48
CA CYS A 93 -14.26 7.65 -14.37
C CYS A 93 -12.81 7.77 -14.80
N VAL A 94 -12.08 8.73 -14.24
CA VAL A 94 -10.63 8.84 -14.42
C VAL A 94 -9.96 8.36 -13.16
N LEU A 95 -9.08 7.38 -13.28
CA LEU A 95 -8.21 6.89 -12.22
C LEU A 95 -6.79 7.40 -12.49
N GLU A 96 -6.21 8.08 -11.51
CA GLU A 96 -4.84 8.62 -11.56
C GLU A 96 -3.93 7.77 -10.65
N ASP A 97 -2.82 7.27 -11.18
CA ASP A 97 -1.75 6.66 -10.39
C ASP A 97 -0.51 7.58 -10.33
N LEU A 98 0.65 7.05 -9.92
CA LEU A 98 1.91 7.82 -9.86
C LEU A 98 2.51 8.13 -11.23
N GLN A 99 2.04 7.50 -12.30
CA GLN A 99 2.69 7.50 -13.63
C GLN A 99 1.77 7.97 -14.75
N GLY A 100 0.45 8.08 -14.50
CA GLY A 100 -0.49 8.52 -15.50
C GLY A 100 -1.95 8.34 -15.11
N GLU A 101 -2.81 8.42 -16.10
CA GLU A 101 -4.26 8.33 -15.96
C GLU A 101 -4.81 7.15 -16.78
N CYS A 102 -5.91 6.58 -16.31
CA CYS A 102 -6.65 5.54 -16.99
C CYS A 102 -8.14 5.85 -16.96
N GLU A 103 -8.82 5.84 -18.11
CA GLU A 103 -10.27 5.95 -18.16
C GLU A 103 -10.92 4.63 -17.80
N LEU A 104 -11.71 4.61 -16.74
CA LEU A 104 -12.51 3.49 -16.31
C LEU A 104 -13.88 3.52 -16.99
N ILE A 105 -14.22 2.49 -17.72
CA ILE A 105 -15.54 2.29 -18.31
C ILE A 105 -16.32 1.32 -17.44
N VAL A 106 -17.35 1.83 -16.76
CA VAL A 106 -18.17 1.05 -15.83
C VAL A 106 -19.55 0.85 -16.45
N PHE A 107 -19.77 -0.35 -16.96
CA PHE A 107 -21.03 -0.72 -17.58
C PHE A 107 -22.18 -0.82 -16.55
N PRO A 108 -23.46 -0.74 -16.97
CA PRO A 108 -24.59 -0.70 -16.05
C PRO A 108 -24.62 -1.82 -15.02
N SER A 109 -24.36 -3.05 -15.41
CA SER A 109 -24.35 -4.22 -14.53
C SER A 109 -23.25 -4.17 -13.46
N ALA A 110 -22.11 -3.55 -13.77
CA ALA A 110 -21.05 -3.31 -12.81
C ALA A 110 -21.32 -2.07 -11.96
N LEU A 111 -21.87 -1.02 -12.57
CA LEU A 111 -22.15 0.26 -11.90
C LEU A 111 -23.16 0.10 -10.75
N GLU A 112 -24.16 -0.73 -10.90
CA GLU A 112 -25.14 -1.02 -9.86
C GLU A 112 -24.46 -1.45 -8.54
N LYS A 113 -23.42 -2.27 -8.63
CA LYS A 113 -22.67 -2.77 -7.47
C LYS A 113 -21.55 -1.83 -7.00
N LEU A 114 -20.93 -1.14 -7.95
CA LEU A 114 -19.71 -0.36 -7.69
C LEU A 114 -19.99 1.11 -7.38
N SER A 115 -21.20 1.61 -7.67
CA SER A 115 -21.56 3.02 -7.48
C SER A 115 -21.19 3.61 -6.10
N PRO A 116 -21.36 2.88 -4.96
CA PRO A 116 -20.98 3.41 -3.65
C PRO A 116 -19.47 3.57 -3.45
N LEU A 117 -18.66 2.89 -4.26
CA LEU A 117 -17.19 2.95 -4.18
C LEU A 117 -16.61 4.09 -5.02
N LEU A 118 -17.34 4.51 -6.07
CA LEU A 118 -16.87 5.46 -7.08
C LEU A 118 -17.09 6.91 -6.60
N SER A 119 -16.39 7.30 -5.55
CA SER A 119 -16.37 8.68 -5.03
C SER A 119 -15.04 9.33 -5.41
N GLU A 120 -15.07 10.59 -5.85
CA GLU A 120 -13.85 11.36 -6.12
C GLU A 120 -12.95 11.43 -4.88
N GLY A 121 -11.66 11.30 -5.07
CA GLY A 121 -10.66 11.20 -4.01
C GLY A 121 -10.52 9.80 -3.37
N ALA A 122 -11.39 8.84 -3.72
CA ALA A 122 -11.26 7.48 -3.21
C ALA A 122 -10.07 6.76 -3.84
N VAL A 123 -9.26 6.08 -3.03
CA VAL A 123 -8.21 5.20 -3.50
C VAL A 123 -8.79 3.81 -3.78
N LEU A 124 -8.73 3.39 -5.03
CA LEU A 124 -9.37 2.18 -5.52
C LEU A 124 -8.36 1.20 -6.12
N LEU A 125 -8.66 -0.07 -5.96
CA LEU A 125 -8.10 -1.18 -6.70
C LEU A 125 -9.16 -1.67 -7.67
N VAL A 126 -8.90 -1.52 -8.96
CA VAL A 126 -9.86 -1.79 -10.02
C VAL A 126 -9.33 -2.88 -10.91
N THR A 127 -10.14 -3.92 -11.13
CA THR A 127 -9.79 -5.06 -11.97
C THR A 127 -10.70 -5.10 -13.20
N GLY A 128 -10.10 -5.25 -14.35
CA GLY A 128 -10.82 -5.27 -15.63
C GLY A 128 -9.94 -5.68 -16.79
N THR A 129 -10.41 -5.44 -17.98
CA THR A 129 -9.66 -5.65 -19.23
C THR A 129 -9.24 -4.31 -19.80
N ALA A 130 -7.97 -4.15 -20.13
CA ALA A 130 -7.40 -2.90 -20.62
C ALA A 130 -7.39 -2.85 -22.14
N GLN A 131 -7.59 -1.65 -22.67
CA GLN A 131 -7.51 -1.35 -24.10
C GLN A 131 -6.76 -0.03 -24.27
N LEU A 132 -5.93 0.05 -25.28
CA LEU A 132 -5.31 1.31 -25.69
C LEU A 132 -6.08 1.82 -26.92
N ARG A 133 -6.56 3.04 -26.82
CA ARG A 133 -7.18 3.72 -27.94
C ARG A 133 -6.18 4.72 -28.50
N GLU A 134 -5.76 4.49 -29.74
CA GLU A 134 -4.90 5.41 -30.46
C GLU A 134 -5.52 6.81 -30.55
N ALA A 135 -4.68 7.80 -30.43
CA ALA A 135 -5.06 9.20 -30.60
C ALA A 135 -5.71 9.43 -31.97
N VAL A 136 -6.77 10.22 -31.99
CA VAL A 136 -7.48 10.55 -33.25
C VAL A 136 -6.75 11.64 -34.04
N SER A 137 -5.83 12.38 -33.41
CA SER A 137 -5.03 13.45 -34.01
C SER A 137 -3.53 13.22 -33.81
N GLU A 138 -2.69 13.73 -34.71
CA GLU A 138 -1.22 13.59 -34.64
C GLU A 138 -0.61 14.16 -33.35
N ASP A 139 -1.24 15.14 -32.73
CA ASP A 139 -0.81 15.74 -31.45
C ASP A 139 -1.54 15.13 -30.23
N GLY A 140 -2.36 14.10 -30.41
CA GLY A 140 -3.11 13.46 -29.34
C GLY A 140 -2.28 12.37 -28.64
N GLU A 141 -2.55 12.15 -27.37
CA GLU A 141 -1.98 11.03 -26.61
C GLU A 141 -2.92 9.81 -26.68
N ASP A 142 -2.34 8.62 -26.71
CA ASP A 142 -3.09 7.38 -26.64
C ASP A 142 -3.84 7.28 -25.29
N GLU A 143 -5.11 6.96 -25.35
CA GLU A 143 -5.96 6.85 -24.16
C GLU A 143 -6.00 5.42 -23.63
N LEU A 144 -5.45 5.21 -22.44
CA LEU A 144 -5.59 3.95 -21.73
C LEU A 144 -7.00 3.83 -21.14
N LYS A 145 -7.73 2.78 -21.53
CA LYS A 145 -9.09 2.50 -21.05
C LYS A 145 -9.14 1.15 -20.36
N LEU A 146 -9.88 1.08 -19.25
CA LEU A 146 -10.12 -0.16 -18.51
C LEU A 146 -11.63 -0.45 -18.45
N LEU A 147 -12.04 -1.55 -19.03
CA LEU A 147 -13.40 -2.05 -18.89
C LEU A 147 -13.53 -2.75 -17.54
N VAL A 148 -14.19 -2.09 -16.61
CA VAL A 148 -14.23 -2.49 -15.20
C VAL A 148 -15.10 -3.73 -15.00
N ARG A 149 -14.55 -4.74 -14.33
CA ARG A 149 -15.27 -5.92 -13.84
C ARG A 149 -15.57 -5.81 -12.35
N THR A 150 -14.56 -5.49 -11.56
CA THR A 150 -14.68 -5.34 -10.11
C THR A 150 -13.83 -4.17 -9.62
N ALA A 151 -14.24 -3.59 -8.51
CA ALA A 151 -13.44 -2.59 -7.80
C ALA A 151 -13.61 -2.78 -6.29
N ARG A 152 -12.60 -2.37 -5.53
CA ARG A 152 -12.66 -2.28 -4.08
C ARG A 152 -11.82 -1.10 -3.60
N ARG A 153 -12.10 -0.59 -2.42
CA ARG A 153 -11.25 0.41 -1.79
C ARG A 153 -9.89 -0.19 -1.43
N ALA A 154 -8.84 0.55 -1.66
CA ALA A 154 -7.53 0.22 -1.10
C ALA A 154 -7.56 0.55 0.40
N GLU A 155 -6.94 -0.31 1.20
CA GLU A 155 -6.76 -0.06 2.62
C GLU A 155 -5.46 0.70 2.84
N PRO A 156 -5.47 1.82 3.60
CA PRO A 156 -4.24 2.54 3.93
C PRO A 156 -3.23 1.65 4.64
N ASP A 157 -1.95 1.88 4.34
CA ASP A 157 -0.86 1.27 5.08
C ASP A 157 -0.94 1.72 6.55
N GLY A 158 -1.00 0.79 7.48
CA GLY A 158 -1.22 1.06 8.90
C GLY A 158 -2.61 0.70 9.41
N THR A 159 -3.68 0.69 8.58
CA THR A 159 -4.95 0.07 8.96
C THR A 159 -4.95 -1.44 8.69
N ALA A 160 -4.06 -1.92 7.85
CA ALA A 160 -3.84 -3.34 7.61
C ALA A 160 -3.14 -4.05 8.79
N ALA A 161 -2.75 -3.34 9.84
CA ALA A 161 -2.24 -3.96 11.07
C ALA A 161 -3.34 -4.64 11.90
N GLU A 162 -4.63 -4.36 11.60
CA GLU A 162 -5.76 -5.01 12.31
C GLU A 162 -6.57 -6.01 11.45
N ALA A 163 -6.29 -6.11 10.15
CA ALA A 163 -6.98 -7.05 9.25
C ALA A 163 -6.02 -8.00 8.53
N GLU A 164 -4.84 -8.27 9.08
CA GLU A 164 -4.16 -9.51 8.74
C GLU A 164 -5.05 -10.66 9.22
N LYS A 165 -5.73 -11.34 8.27
CA LYS A 165 -6.01 -12.77 8.45
C LYS A 165 -4.75 -13.36 9.05
N PRO A 166 -4.86 -14.17 10.12
CA PRO A 166 -3.68 -14.63 10.81
C PRO A 166 -2.71 -15.14 9.75
N ALA A 167 -1.63 -14.41 9.54
CA ALA A 167 -0.52 -14.89 8.78
C ALA A 167 -0.29 -16.29 9.38
N ARG A 168 -0.33 -17.34 8.54
CA ARG A 168 0.07 -18.68 8.97
C ARG A 168 1.31 -18.44 9.77
N THR A 169 1.20 -18.62 11.07
CA THR A 169 2.26 -18.33 12.02
C THR A 169 3.45 -19.16 11.56
N ARG A 170 4.43 -18.48 10.96
CA ARG A 170 5.59 -19.19 10.44
C ARG A 170 6.29 -19.80 11.64
N ALA A 171 6.61 -21.09 11.55
CA ALA A 171 7.43 -21.74 12.57
C ALA A 171 8.71 -20.95 12.79
N GLY A 172 9.09 -20.73 14.05
CA GLY A 172 10.29 -19.98 14.37
C GLY A 172 10.33 -19.45 15.80
N VAL A 173 11.43 -18.78 16.11
CA VAL A 173 11.67 -18.09 17.38
C VAL A 173 11.26 -16.63 17.25
N TYR A 174 10.40 -16.17 18.14
CA TYR A 174 9.89 -14.80 18.18
C TYR A 174 10.45 -14.09 19.42
N LEU A 175 11.08 -12.95 19.18
CA LEU A 175 11.63 -12.09 20.22
C LEU A 175 10.88 -10.77 20.23
N LYS A 176 10.33 -10.38 21.36
CA LYS A 176 9.68 -9.09 21.57
C LYS A 176 10.69 -8.11 22.15
N ILE A 177 10.95 -7.03 21.43
CA ILE A 177 11.86 -5.97 21.81
C ILE A 177 11.04 -4.81 22.35
N THR A 178 11.28 -4.48 23.61
CA THR A 178 10.66 -3.39 24.36
C THR A 178 11.72 -2.34 24.69
N ALA A 179 11.31 -1.16 25.16
CA ALA A 179 12.27 -0.13 25.61
C ALA A 179 13.18 -0.60 26.73
N ASP A 180 12.70 -1.54 27.56
CA ASP A 180 13.45 -2.06 28.72
C ASP A 180 14.54 -3.07 28.34
N ASN A 181 14.32 -3.85 27.26
CA ASN A 181 15.25 -4.90 26.85
C ASN A 181 16.02 -4.60 25.55
N GLU A 182 15.81 -3.42 24.95
CA GLU A 182 16.47 -3.01 23.70
C GLU A 182 18.02 -3.04 23.82
N LYS A 183 18.56 -2.73 25.00
CA LYS A 183 20.01 -2.75 25.27
C LYS A 183 20.61 -4.17 25.27
N ALA A 184 19.80 -5.18 25.54
CA ALA A 184 20.22 -6.58 25.52
C ALA A 184 20.08 -7.24 24.13
N LEU A 185 19.61 -6.50 23.13
CA LEU A 185 19.36 -7.03 21.79
C LEU A 185 20.64 -7.53 21.12
N ASP A 186 21.74 -6.79 21.24
CA ASP A 186 23.01 -7.16 20.60
C ASP A 186 23.55 -8.46 21.18
N GLU A 187 23.51 -8.64 22.54
CA GLU A 187 23.88 -9.85 23.21
C GLU A 187 22.97 -11.04 22.83
N ALA A 188 21.66 -10.78 22.71
CA ALA A 188 20.72 -11.81 22.25
C ALA A 188 20.95 -12.21 20.78
N LEU A 189 21.40 -11.31 19.92
CA LEU A 189 21.76 -11.63 18.54
C LEU A 189 23.06 -12.45 18.46
N GLU A 190 24.02 -12.22 19.34
CA GLU A 190 25.25 -13.03 19.43
C GLU A 190 24.93 -14.46 19.90
N GLU A 191 24.08 -14.59 20.92
CA GLU A 191 23.61 -15.91 21.38
C GLU A 191 22.88 -16.68 20.27
N LEU A 192 22.02 -16.02 19.52
CA LEU A 192 21.35 -16.63 18.37
C LEU A 192 22.33 -17.14 17.30
N ARG A 193 23.44 -16.44 17.07
CA ARG A 193 24.49 -16.86 16.10
C ARG A 193 25.27 -18.08 16.58
N ALA A 194 25.38 -18.27 17.90
CA ALA A 194 26.07 -19.41 18.48
C ALA A 194 25.32 -20.75 18.33
N TYR A 195 24.02 -20.69 17.98
CA TYR A 195 23.17 -21.87 17.81
C TYR A 195 22.59 -21.99 16.40
N PRO A 196 23.39 -22.21 15.37
CA PRO A 196 22.91 -22.32 14.00
C PRO A 196 21.95 -23.51 13.83
N GLY A 197 20.86 -23.30 13.05
CA GLY A 197 19.83 -24.33 12.86
C GLY A 197 18.83 -24.00 11.77
N GLY A 198 17.65 -24.64 11.81
CA GLY A 198 16.63 -24.54 10.77
C GLY A 198 15.53 -23.52 11.04
N SER A 199 15.31 -23.09 12.29
CA SER A 199 14.19 -22.22 12.68
C SER A 199 14.45 -20.77 12.32
N ALA A 200 13.47 -20.12 11.73
CA ALA A 200 13.53 -18.69 11.41
C ALA A 200 13.45 -17.86 12.70
N VAL A 201 14.05 -16.67 12.69
CA VAL A 201 14.01 -15.72 13.82
C VAL A 201 13.20 -14.49 13.41
N PHE A 202 12.30 -14.07 14.29
CA PHE A 202 11.44 -12.92 14.12
C PHE A 202 11.60 -11.96 15.30
N LEU A 203 11.84 -10.67 15.00
CA LEU A 203 11.97 -9.61 15.98
C LEU A 203 10.72 -8.72 15.93
N TYR A 204 10.00 -8.62 17.02
CA TYR A 204 8.86 -7.74 17.16
C TYR A 204 9.23 -6.52 18.00
N TYR A 205 9.31 -5.34 17.37
CA TYR A 205 9.57 -4.07 18.04
C TYR A 205 8.25 -3.48 18.55
N GLU A 206 8.08 -3.44 19.87
CA GLU A 206 6.82 -2.97 20.49
C GLU A 206 6.55 -1.49 20.22
N LYS A 207 7.59 -0.65 20.27
CA LYS A 207 7.50 0.79 20.03
C LYS A 207 6.93 1.14 18.65
N ASP A 208 7.40 0.43 17.63
CA ASP A 208 7.03 0.67 16.24
C ASP A 208 5.91 -0.27 15.76
N LYS A 209 5.44 -1.19 16.62
CA LYS A 209 4.49 -2.28 16.29
C LYS A 209 4.90 -3.05 15.03
N LYS A 210 6.20 -3.27 14.85
CA LYS A 210 6.78 -3.81 13.61
C LYS A 210 7.40 -5.18 13.84
N LEU A 211 7.02 -6.16 13.00
CA LEU A 211 7.62 -7.49 12.97
C LEU A 211 8.63 -7.59 11.82
N LEU A 212 9.88 -7.92 12.14
CA LEU A 212 10.96 -8.10 11.18
C LEU A 212 11.42 -9.55 11.19
N ALA A 213 11.59 -10.16 10.02
CA ALA A 213 12.25 -11.47 9.91
C ALA A 213 13.76 -11.26 9.73
N ALA A 214 14.56 -11.87 10.59
CA ALA A 214 16.01 -11.88 10.45
C ALA A 214 16.42 -12.86 9.33
N LYS A 215 16.39 -12.39 8.08
CA LYS A 215 16.52 -13.22 6.86
C LYS A 215 17.81 -14.06 6.81
N GLN A 216 18.87 -13.58 7.43
CA GLN A 216 20.19 -14.23 7.43
C GLN A 216 20.45 -15.06 8.69
N LEU A 217 19.50 -15.13 9.63
CA LEU A 217 19.66 -15.79 10.90
C LEU A 217 18.67 -16.97 11.01
N ARG A 218 19.20 -18.16 11.11
CA ARG A 218 18.44 -19.37 11.38
C ARG A 218 19.08 -20.12 12.55
N VAL A 219 18.26 -20.54 13.48
CA VAL A 219 18.73 -21.09 14.76
C VAL A 219 18.16 -22.47 15.06
N ALA A 220 18.86 -23.24 15.87
CA ALA A 220 18.30 -24.40 16.53
C ALA A 220 17.55 -23.89 17.78
N ALA A 221 16.23 -24.11 17.84
CA ALA A 221 15.40 -23.71 18.98
C ALA A 221 15.64 -24.67 20.18
N ALA A 222 16.89 -24.80 20.61
CA ALA A 222 17.29 -25.67 21.74
C ALA A 222 16.94 -25.01 23.10
N ASP A 223 16.61 -25.81 24.09
CA ASP A 223 16.22 -25.31 25.41
C ASP A 223 17.29 -24.41 26.06
N GLY A 224 18.57 -24.69 25.84
CA GLY A 224 19.68 -23.85 26.31
C GLY A 224 19.67 -22.44 25.72
N LEU A 225 19.46 -22.31 24.39
CA LEU A 225 19.31 -21.01 23.73
C LEU A 225 18.10 -20.28 24.26
N LEU A 226 16.95 -20.96 24.34
CA LEU A 226 15.70 -20.34 24.78
C LEU A 226 15.76 -19.87 26.23
N ALA A 227 16.42 -20.61 27.11
CA ALA A 227 16.65 -20.21 28.49
C ALA A 227 17.49 -18.92 28.56
N ARG A 228 18.58 -18.87 27.79
CA ARG A 228 19.47 -17.70 27.74
C ARG A 228 18.78 -16.45 27.16
N LEU A 229 18.00 -16.61 26.08
CA LEU A 229 17.21 -15.51 25.50
C LEU A 229 16.15 -15.00 26.48
N ARG A 230 15.52 -15.90 27.25
CA ARG A 230 14.54 -15.49 28.29
C ARG A 230 15.20 -14.77 29.47
N GLU A 231 16.42 -15.09 29.80
CA GLU A 231 17.21 -14.38 30.80
C GLU A 231 17.54 -12.97 30.35
N LEU A 232 17.99 -12.82 29.09
CA LEU A 232 18.38 -11.53 28.50
C LEU A 232 17.21 -10.61 28.22
N LEU A 233 16.14 -11.11 27.60
CA LEU A 233 15.03 -10.31 27.07
C LEU A 233 13.79 -10.35 27.98
N GLY A 234 13.74 -11.26 28.95
CA GLY A 234 12.58 -11.54 29.79
C GLY A 234 11.72 -12.67 29.26
N GLY A 235 11.24 -13.54 30.14
CA GLY A 235 10.54 -14.78 29.79
C GLY A 235 9.29 -14.59 28.92
N ALA A 236 8.55 -13.50 29.14
CA ALA A 236 7.35 -13.16 28.36
C ALA A 236 7.66 -12.63 26.94
N ASN A 237 8.92 -12.31 26.66
CA ASN A 237 9.34 -11.69 25.40
C ASN A 237 9.97 -12.69 24.41
N VAL A 238 10.01 -13.99 24.76
CA VAL A 238 10.56 -15.07 23.93
C VAL A 238 9.50 -16.13 23.72
N ALA A 239 9.10 -16.37 22.49
CA ALA A 239 8.13 -17.39 22.12
C ALA A 239 8.67 -18.26 20.97
N VAL A 240 8.40 -19.57 21.02
CA VAL A 240 8.64 -20.50 19.92
C VAL A 240 7.30 -20.94 19.37
N ARG A 241 7.19 -20.99 18.06
CA ARG A 241 6.01 -21.49 17.37
C ARG A 241 6.42 -22.61 16.43
N GLU A 242 5.77 -23.73 16.56
CA GLU A 242 5.90 -24.88 15.68
C GLU A 242 4.97 -24.69 14.48
N GLY A 243 5.36 -25.17 13.30
CA GLY A 243 4.61 -25.01 12.05
C GLY A 243 3.50 -26.06 11.86
#